data_40c746801807081c4ef33ce44890b980
#
_entry.id   40c746801807081c4ef33ce44890b980
#
_cell.length_a   1.000
_cell.length_b   1.000
_cell.length_c   1.000
_cell.angle_alpha   90.00
_cell.angle_beta   90.00
_cell.angle_gamma   90.00
#
_symmetry.space_group_name_H-M   'P 1'
#
loop_
_entity.id
_entity.type
_entity.pdbx_description
1 polymer ?
#
loop_
_entity_poly.entity_id
_entity_poly.type
_entity_poly.pdbx_seq_one_letter_code
_entity_poly.pdbx_strand_id
1 'polypeptide(L)'
;MAHNYMKYGALSALLIASINMQAAQEGTTRYTILTQSPEQHIQHFGASDAWSMQFLGLWSEKQQEQIADWLFSTENDALGKPKGIGLSIWRFNLGAGSEEQGEASQIQPGTRTQCFLNADGTYDWSKQAGQRKFLKLAKQRGVPYFLAFCNSAPVFYTKNGLATNTGRGGTINLKDDCYGKFGKFIATSLKGIEEHDGIHFNYISPINEPDGHWNWTGPKQEGTPATNREFAKVAKEVSKALVKNKLNTEILINESSDYRCMLGTHMADWQRGYEINSFFTKDSTQTYLGKTKQLLPLIGAHSYWTNTPIPYMREIRMKIREACKQKNIKFWQTELCIMGNDEEIGGGTPYDFSMKTALYVARVIHHDLVYANAESWSWWRSAGGDYRDGLIRIYSKDGWKSGWAVDSKLMWALGNYSRFIRPGAQRYDIATTSADGKQIEEGYNDPYGVMCSAYQNADGKWVIVAINYSEDVKPVNFQLDNHEQKSWQMYRTSDISSESLAPIGSCDGTTQLAPRSITTFMQK
;
A
#
# COMPACT_ATOMS: atom_id res chain seq x y z
N MET A 1 -53.31 29.43 28.56
CA MET A 1 -53.24 28.80 27.23
C MET A 1 -51.84 28.35 26.80
N ALA A 2 -50.79 28.66 27.52
CA ALA A 2 -49.41 28.30 27.13
C ALA A 2 -48.93 26.88 27.56
N HIS A 3 -49.64 26.21 28.45
CA HIS A 3 -49.20 24.92 29.03
C HIS A 3 -49.60 23.69 28.19
N ASN A 4 -50.50 23.82 27.22
CA ASN A 4 -50.94 22.69 26.38
C ASN A 4 -50.12 22.53 25.09
N TYR A 5 -49.42 23.57 24.60
CA TYR A 5 -48.62 23.48 23.37
C TYR A 5 -47.31 22.70 23.55
N MET A 6 -46.71 22.70 24.76
CA MET A 6 -45.48 21.92 25.01
C MET A 6 -45.71 20.40 25.06
N LYS A 7 -46.89 19.94 25.48
CA LYS A 7 -47.17 18.48 25.53
C LYS A 7 -47.40 17.88 24.15
N TYR A 8 -47.95 18.61 23.20
CA TYR A 8 -48.15 18.10 21.83
C TYR A 8 -46.87 18.14 20.99
N GLY A 9 -45.98 19.09 21.21
CA GLY A 9 -44.67 19.15 20.55
C GLY A 9 -43.73 18.00 20.97
N ALA A 10 -43.74 17.65 22.28
CA ALA A 10 -42.92 16.53 22.78
C ALA A 10 -43.45 15.16 22.35
N LEU A 11 -44.80 14.98 22.28
CA LEU A 11 -45.40 13.73 21.76
C LEU A 11 -45.13 13.56 20.25
N SER A 12 -45.24 14.64 19.47
CA SER A 12 -44.98 14.59 18.03
C SER A 12 -43.49 14.31 17.73
N ALA A 13 -42.57 14.90 18.49
CA ALA A 13 -41.12 14.63 18.34
C ALA A 13 -40.77 13.19 18.75
N LEU A 14 -41.36 12.65 19.79
CA LEU A 14 -41.20 11.25 20.20
C LEU A 14 -41.82 10.27 19.20
N LEU A 15 -42.97 10.59 18.61
CA LEU A 15 -43.61 9.76 17.59
C LEU A 15 -42.79 9.76 16.28
N ILE A 16 -42.29 10.91 15.85
CA ILE A 16 -41.42 11.03 14.67
C ILE A 16 -40.10 10.33 14.90
N ALA A 17 -39.50 10.42 16.09
CA ALA A 17 -38.29 9.71 16.45
C ALA A 17 -38.51 8.18 16.50
N SER A 18 -39.64 7.70 17.02
CA SER A 18 -39.96 6.27 17.05
C SER A 18 -40.32 5.73 15.67
N ILE A 19 -40.99 6.47 14.80
CA ILE A 19 -41.27 6.08 13.41
C ILE A 19 -39.96 6.03 12.61
N ASN A 20 -39.04 6.99 12.80
CA ASN A 20 -37.72 6.97 12.15
C ASN A 20 -36.84 5.85 12.68
N MET A 21 -36.91 5.50 13.96
CA MET A 21 -36.22 4.33 14.51
C MET A 21 -36.78 3.01 13.97
N GLN A 22 -38.08 2.89 13.81
CA GLN A 22 -38.75 1.68 13.31
C GLN A 22 -38.51 1.52 11.80
N ALA A 23 -38.59 2.59 11.00
CA ALA A 23 -38.24 2.58 9.58
C ALA A 23 -36.73 2.30 9.35
N ALA A 24 -35.83 2.80 10.23
CA ALA A 24 -34.42 2.47 10.19
C ALA A 24 -34.14 1.00 10.54
N GLN A 25 -35.01 0.38 11.32
CA GLN A 25 -34.89 -1.04 11.68
C GLN A 25 -35.40 -1.96 10.56
N GLU A 26 -36.41 -1.54 9.78
CA GLU A 26 -36.98 -2.30 8.66
C GLU A 26 -36.06 -2.38 7.43
N GLY A 27 -35.07 -1.47 7.28
CA GLY A 27 -34.13 -1.45 6.17
C GLY A 27 -32.68 -1.85 6.52
N THR A 28 -32.41 -2.27 7.76
CA THR A 28 -31.03 -2.47 8.25
C THR A 28 -30.42 -3.78 7.75
N THR A 29 -29.33 -3.68 6.99
CA THR A 29 -28.53 -4.86 6.62
C THR A 29 -27.63 -5.26 7.78
N ARG A 30 -27.62 -6.56 8.09
CA ARG A 30 -26.79 -7.13 9.18
C ARG A 30 -25.55 -7.79 8.61
N TYR A 31 -24.40 -7.45 9.17
CA TYR A 31 -23.09 -8.02 8.88
C TYR A 31 -22.61 -8.78 10.11
N THR A 32 -22.53 -10.10 10.00
CA THR A 32 -22.15 -11.00 11.10
C THR A 32 -20.73 -11.48 10.85
N ILE A 33 -19.80 -11.12 11.73
CA ILE A 33 -18.40 -11.54 11.68
C ILE A 33 -18.32 -12.98 12.17
N LEU A 34 -17.77 -13.87 11.34
CA LEU A 34 -17.65 -15.30 11.61
C LEU A 34 -16.36 -15.58 12.36
N THR A 35 -16.41 -15.58 13.68
CA THR A 35 -15.24 -15.69 14.58
C THR A 35 -14.49 -17.02 14.45
N GLN A 36 -15.11 -18.04 13.83
CA GLN A 36 -14.49 -19.32 13.54
C GLN A 36 -14.01 -19.49 12.09
N SER A 37 -14.07 -18.41 11.31
CA SER A 37 -13.61 -18.40 9.91
C SER A 37 -12.46 -17.41 9.69
N PRO A 38 -11.27 -17.68 10.27
CA PRO A 38 -10.11 -16.84 10.07
C PRO A 38 -9.57 -16.99 8.65
N GLU A 39 -9.15 -15.89 8.06
CA GLU A 39 -8.54 -15.78 6.75
C GLU A 39 -7.02 -15.48 6.88
N GLN A 40 -6.46 -14.51 6.17
CA GLN A 40 -5.04 -14.16 6.28
C GLN A 40 -4.73 -13.26 7.49
N HIS A 41 -3.46 -13.26 7.90
CA HIS A 41 -2.91 -12.21 8.77
C HIS A 41 -2.49 -11.00 7.94
N ILE A 42 -2.81 -9.82 8.42
CA ILE A 42 -2.36 -8.57 7.80
C ILE A 42 -0.99 -8.21 8.38
N GLN A 43 0.00 -8.05 7.50
CA GLN A 43 1.37 -7.72 7.90
C GLN A 43 1.62 -6.22 7.84
N HIS A 44 1.25 -5.56 6.73
CA HIS A 44 1.67 -4.18 6.50
C HIS A 44 0.66 -3.35 5.72
N PHE A 45 0.69 -2.03 6.01
CA PHE A 45 0.21 -0.99 5.10
C PHE A 45 1.35 0.02 4.92
N GLY A 46 1.68 0.37 3.68
CA GLY A 46 2.85 1.16 3.38
C GLY A 46 2.73 2.18 2.25
N ALA A 47 3.83 2.90 2.06
CA ALA A 47 4.08 3.74 0.90
C ALA A 47 5.59 3.90 0.68
N SER A 48 5.97 4.35 -0.54
CA SER A 48 7.38 4.56 -0.89
C SER A 48 7.82 6.01 -0.69
N ASP A 49 9.11 6.18 -0.41
CA ASP A 49 9.82 7.45 -0.33
C ASP A 49 10.15 8.05 -1.71
N ALA A 50 10.07 7.24 -2.76
CA ALA A 50 10.46 7.64 -4.11
C ALA A 50 9.51 8.70 -4.67
N TRP A 51 10.01 9.73 -5.17
CA TRP A 51 11.36 10.28 -5.11
C TRP A 51 11.35 11.55 -4.24
N SER A 52 10.16 11.94 -3.79
CA SER A 52 9.91 13.23 -3.16
C SER A 52 10.69 13.38 -1.87
N MET A 53 10.90 12.31 -1.12
CA MET A 53 11.56 12.39 0.18
C MET A 53 13.03 12.81 0.08
N GLN A 54 13.69 12.62 -1.06
CA GLN A 54 15.03 13.17 -1.26
C GLN A 54 15.07 14.70 -1.13
N PHE A 55 13.96 15.38 -1.49
CA PHE A 55 13.83 16.84 -1.37
C PHE A 55 13.18 17.23 -0.04
N LEU A 56 12.07 16.61 0.32
CA LEU A 56 11.29 16.93 1.50
C LEU A 56 12.09 16.77 2.80
N GLY A 57 13.01 15.80 2.84
CA GLY A 57 13.90 15.59 3.97
C GLY A 57 14.96 16.70 4.15
N LEU A 58 15.07 17.63 3.18
CA LEU A 58 15.93 18.81 3.24
C LEU A 58 15.15 20.12 3.48
N TRP A 59 13.82 20.05 3.53
CA TRP A 59 12.97 21.21 3.84
C TRP A 59 13.09 21.63 5.30
N SER A 60 12.31 22.66 5.71
CA SER A 60 12.29 23.06 7.11
C SER A 60 11.82 21.91 8.02
N GLU A 61 12.35 21.85 9.23
CA GLU A 61 11.98 20.84 10.22
C GLU A 61 10.46 20.80 10.45
N LYS A 62 9.81 21.97 10.51
CA LYS A 62 8.34 22.05 10.64
C LYS A 62 7.60 21.29 9.54
N GLN A 63 8.06 21.38 8.28
CA GLN A 63 7.44 20.65 7.16
C GLN A 63 7.75 19.16 7.23
N GLN A 64 8.97 18.80 7.59
CA GLN A 64 9.36 17.39 7.75
C GLN A 64 8.53 16.71 8.84
N GLU A 65 8.40 17.34 10.02
CA GLU A 65 7.62 16.82 11.13
C GLU A 65 6.14 16.67 10.77
N GLN A 66 5.55 17.68 10.10
CA GLN A 66 4.15 17.62 9.65
C GLN A 66 3.91 16.46 8.69
N ILE A 67 4.76 16.28 7.68
CA ILE A 67 4.65 15.18 6.70
C ILE A 67 4.84 13.84 7.40
N ALA A 68 5.80 13.75 8.30
CA ALA A 68 6.06 12.52 9.05
C ALA A 68 4.91 12.17 10.01
N ASP A 69 4.29 13.18 10.65
CA ASP A 69 3.09 12.94 11.46
C ASP A 69 1.95 12.37 10.60
N TRP A 70 1.65 12.98 9.47
CA TRP A 70 0.61 12.51 8.58
C TRP A 70 0.81 11.05 8.14
N LEU A 71 2.03 10.68 7.80
CA LEU A 71 2.33 9.34 7.29
C LEU A 71 2.44 8.29 8.41
N PHE A 72 3.08 8.61 9.52
CA PHE A 72 3.55 7.59 10.45
C PHE A 72 2.87 7.62 11.82
N SER A 73 2.33 8.79 12.26
CA SER A 73 1.81 8.90 13.61
C SER A 73 0.56 8.04 13.84
N THR A 74 0.55 7.33 14.96
CA THR A 74 -0.63 6.66 15.53
C THR A 74 -1.25 7.45 16.69
N GLU A 75 -0.72 8.63 16.99
CA GLU A 75 -1.22 9.51 18.05
C GLU A 75 -2.45 10.32 17.60
N ASN A 76 -3.23 10.76 18.58
CA ASN A 76 -4.28 11.74 18.40
C ASN A 76 -3.79 13.14 18.83
N ASP A 77 -4.43 14.17 18.28
CA ASP A 77 -4.29 15.53 18.77
C ASP A 77 -5.09 15.75 20.09
N ALA A 78 -5.03 16.97 20.63
CA ALA A 78 -5.73 17.33 21.86
C ALA A 78 -7.27 17.21 21.77
N LEU A 79 -7.84 17.15 20.57
CA LEU A 79 -9.27 17.00 20.30
C LEU A 79 -9.66 15.53 20.03
N GLY A 80 -8.70 14.61 20.13
CA GLY A 80 -8.90 13.18 19.85
C GLY A 80 -8.89 12.82 18.36
N LYS A 81 -8.57 13.77 17.47
CA LYS A 81 -8.45 13.51 16.04
C LYS A 81 -7.10 12.86 15.71
N PRO A 82 -7.05 11.82 14.88
CA PRO A 82 -5.81 11.23 14.38
C PRO A 82 -4.86 12.26 13.75
N LYS A 83 -3.60 12.27 14.17
CA LYS A 83 -2.55 13.09 13.57
C LYS A 83 -2.06 12.54 12.24
N GLY A 84 -2.15 11.21 12.04
CA GLY A 84 -1.66 10.55 10.86
C GLY A 84 -2.31 9.21 10.58
N ILE A 85 -1.88 8.59 9.49
CA ILE A 85 -2.43 7.34 8.99
C ILE A 85 -1.72 6.09 9.54
N GLY A 86 -0.62 6.25 10.29
CA GLY A 86 0.04 5.17 11.01
C GLY A 86 0.58 4.04 10.10
N LEU A 87 1.24 4.37 9.00
CA LEU A 87 1.88 3.37 8.14
C LEU A 87 2.75 2.43 8.96
N SER A 88 2.69 1.14 8.67
CA SER A 88 3.43 0.10 9.41
C SER A 88 4.65 -0.43 8.66
N ILE A 89 4.81 -0.11 7.39
CA ILE A 89 6.02 -0.35 6.60
C ILE A 89 6.38 0.88 5.79
N TRP A 90 7.69 1.16 5.71
CA TRP A 90 8.23 2.24 4.88
C TRP A 90 9.14 1.67 3.79
N ARG A 91 8.86 1.97 2.52
CA ARG A 91 9.58 1.46 1.35
C ARG A 91 10.59 2.49 0.87
N PHE A 92 11.89 2.17 1.01
CA PHE A 92 13.03 3.03 0.74
C PHE A 92 13.66 2.71 -0.61
N ASN A 93 13.80 3.70 -1.49
CA ASN A 93 14.46 3.55 -2.78
C ASN A 93 15.99 3.61 -2.64
N LEU A 94 16.66 2.48 -2.84
CA LEU A 94 18.10 2.40 -2.92
C LEU A 94 18.57 2.76 -4.34
N GLY A 95 19.06 3.99 -4.52
CA GLY A 95 19.34 4.57 -5.83
C GLY A 95 20.56 3.99 -6.55
N ALA A 96 20.54 4.12 -7.87
CA ALA A 96 21.53 3.55 -8.78
C ALA A 96 22.57 4.58 -9.30
N GLY A 97 22.42 5.88 -9.04
CA GLY A 97 23.40 6.91 -9.41
C GLY A 97 23.02 7.76 -10.62
N SER A 98 21.75 7.83 -10.95
CA SER A 98 21.28 8.73 -12.02
C SER A 98 21.44 10.21 -11.67
N GLU A 99 21.42 10.57 -10.37
CA GLU A 99 21.65 11.96 -9.93
C GLU A 99 23.09 12.38 -10.19
N GLU A 100 24.09 11.52 -9.92
CA GLU A 100 25.50 11.79 -10.19
C GLU A 100 25.78 11.92 -11.69
N GLN A 101 24.98 11.26 -12.53
CA GLN A 101 25.10 11.40 -13.99
C GLN A 101 24.45 12.70 -14.52
N GLY A 102 23.54 13.32 -13.73
CA GLY A 102 22.84 14.51 -14.15
C GLY A 102 22.06 14.30 -15.46
N GLU A 103 22.22 15.21 -16.42
CA GLU A 103 21.55 15.13 -17.74
C GLU A 103 21.98 13.91 -18.56
N ALA A 104 23.20 13.41 -18.37
CA ALA A 104 23.69 12.21 -19.05
C ALA A 104 22.90 10.95 -18.67
N SER A 105 22.21 10.94 -17.51
CA SER A 105 21.29 9.88 -17.13
C SER A 105 20.07 9.76 -18.04
N GLN A 106 19.73 10.82 -18.79
CA GLN A 106 18.51 11.01 -19.59
C GLN A 106 17.22 11.06 -18.76
N ILE A 107 17.31 11.01 -17.44
CA ILE A 107 16.17 11.07 -16.51
C ILE A 107 15.93 12.53 -16.08
N GLN A 108 14.68 12.92 -15.92
CA GLN A 108 14.33 14.26 -15.41
C GLN A 108 14.80 14.46 -13.97
N PRO A 109 15.20 15.69 -13.55
CA PRO A 109 15.81 15.95 -12.24
C PRO A 109 14.99 15.47 -11.04
N GLY A 110 13.66 15.55 -11.11
CA GLY A 110 12.78 15.19 -9.99
C GLY A 110 12.72 13.70 -9.63
N THR A 111 13.26 12.83 -10.49
CA THR A 111 13.20 11.36 -10.34
C THR A 111 14.58 10.68 -10.45
N ARG A 112 15.65 11.46 -10.54
CA ARG A 112 17.02 10.96 -10.40
C ARG A 112 17.27 10.56 -8.96
N THR A 113 18.16 9.58 -8.74
CA THR A 113 18.51 9.11 -7.39
C THR A 113 20.02 9.01 -7.20
N GLN A 114 20.46 9.32 -5.97
CA GLN A 114 21.88 9.20 -5.59
C GLN A 114 22.21 7.73 -5.31
N CYS A 115 23.47 7.34 -5.55
CA CYS A 115 24.00 6.03 -5.20
C CYS A 115 25.06 6.16 -4.12
N PHE A 116 25.02 5.33 -3.07
CA PHE A 116 26.07 5.31 -2.04
C PHE A 116 27.43 4.89 -2.58
N LEU A 117 27.45 4.03 -3.60
CA LEU A 117 28.67 3.53 -4.23
C LEU A 117 29.26 4.57 -5.18
N ASN A 118 30.54 4.89 -4.99
CA ASN A 118 31.33 5.71 -5.90
C ASN A 118 32.01 4.87 -6.99
N ALA A 119 32.52 5.54 -8.05
CA ALA A 119 33.18 4.89 -9.17
C ALA A 119 34.47 4.12 -8.78
N ASP A 120 35.15 4.56 -7.73
CA ASP A 120 36.36 3.93 -7.18
C ASP A 120 36.09 2.74 -6.24
N GLY A 121 34.78 2.44 -6.00
CA GLY A 121 34.34 1.35 -5.12
C GLY A 121 34.20 1.74 -3.65
N THR A 122 34.45 2.99 -3.27
CA THR A 122 34.20 3.53 -1.94
C THR A 122 32.71 3.84 -1.76
N TYR A 123 32.28 4.02 -0.50
CA TYR A 123 30.88 4.38 -0.17
C TYR A 123 30.84 5.76 0.46
N ASP A 124 29.91 6.59 0.00
CA ASP A 124 29.64 7.93 0.52
C ASP A 124 28.32 7.95 1.30
N TRP A 125 28.43 7.94 2.61
CA TRP A 125 27.27 7.93 3.53
C TRP A 125 26.64 9.32 3.74
N SER A 126 27.11 10.37 3.07
CA SER A 126 26.41 11.66 3.04
C SER A 126 25.23 11.68 2.08
N LYS A 127 25.21 10.75 1.12
CA LYS A 127 24.19 10.65 0.08
C LYS A 127 22.83 10.17 0.58
N GLN A 128 21.80 10.38 -0.22
CA GLN A 128 20.40 10.09 0.10
C GLN A 128 19.93 10.72 1.43
N ALA A 129 20.49 11.87 1.80
CA ALA A 129 20.27 12.51 3.10
C ALA A 129 18.81 12.79 3.40
N GLY A 130 18.03 13.27 2.42
CA GLY A 130 16.60 13.55 2.58
C GLY A 130 15.78 12.29 2.82
N GLN A 131 16.03 11.22 2.06
CA GLN A 131 15.34 9.93 2.24
C GLN A 131 15.71 9.30 3.58
N ARG A 132 16.99 9.33 3.97
CA ARG A 132 17.47 8.85 5.28
C ARG A 132 16.89 9.64 6.46
N LYS A 133 16.62 10.94 6.28
CA LYS A 133 15.89 11.74 7.28
C LYS A 133 14.50 11.14 7.53
N PHE A 134 13.77 10.74 6.48
CA PHE A 134 12.45 10.15 6.62
C PHE A 134 12.47 8.72 7.19
N LEU A 135 13.53 7.93 6.97
CA LEU A 135 13.74 6.67 7.71
C LEU A 135 13.80 6.91 9.22
N LYS A 136 14.56 7.93 9.66
CA LYS A 136 14.67 8.29 11.09
C LYS A 136 13.33 8.80 11.65
N LEU A 137 12.63 9.66 10.91
CA LEU A 137 11.32 10.19 11.31
C LEU A 137 10.26 9.09 11.41
N ALA A 138 10.30 8.11 10.50
CA ALA A 138 9.44 6.93 10.56
C ALA A 138 9.73 6.07 11.80
N LYS A 139 11.00 5.78 12.06
CA LYS A 139 11.43 5.03 13.26
C LYS A 139 11.02 5.75 14.55
N GLN A 140 11.23 7.06 14.64
CA GLN A 140 10.85 7.88 15.80
C GLN A 140 9.33 7.82 16.10
N ARG A 141 8.51 7.60 15.07
CA ARG A 141 7.05 7.43 15.19
C ARG A 141 6.59 5.98 15.31
N GLY A 142 7.54 5.06 15.50
CA GLY A 142 7.24 3.67 15.78
C GLY A 142 6.86 2.83 14.56
N VAL A 143 7.25 3.25 13.33
CA VAL A 143 7.11 2.38 12.15
C VAL A 143 7.95 1.12 12.38
N PRO A 144 7.33 -0.08 12.41
CA PRO A 144 8.03 -1.28 12.84
C PRO A 144 8.84 -1.97 11.73
N TYR A 145 8.54 -1.71 10.44
CA TYR A 145 9.14 -2.42 9.33
C TYR A 145 9.67 -1.48 8.25
N PHE A 146 10.82 -1.86 7.68
CA PHE A 146 11.47 -1.14 6.59
C PHE A 146 11.78 -2.10 5.45
N LEU A 147 11.39 -1.72 4.22
CA LEU A 147 11.66 -2.41 2.97
C LEU A 147 12.56 -1.55 2.10
N ALA A 148 13.75 -2.02 1.74
CA ALA A 148 14.53 -1.39 0.69
C ALA A 148 14.16 -1.99 -0.68
N PHE A 149 14.22 -1.19 -1.74
CA PHE A 149 14.03 -1.69 -3.10
C PHE A 149 14.97 -1.02 -4.09
N CYS A 150 15.31 -1.73 -5.17
CA CYS A 150 16.14 -1.22 -6.25
C CYS A 150 15.33 -1.14 -7.54
N ASN A 151 15.37 0.00 -8.22
CA ASN A 151 14.87 0.12 -9.60
C ASN A 151 15.92 -0.37 -10.60
N SER A 152 17.21 -0.18 -10.30
CA SER A 152 18.34 -0.60 -11.14
C SER A 152 19.56 -0.92 -10.27
N ALA A 153 20.52 -1.63 -10.83
CA ALA A 153 21.86 -1.75 -10.26
C ALA A 153 22.63 -0.43 -10.43
N PRO A 154 23.66 -0.15 -9.58
CA PRO A 154 24.53 1.01 -9.75
C PRO A 154 25.02 1.15 -11.20
N VAL A 155 25.02 2.36 -11.73
CA VAL A 155 25.38 2.66 -13.13
C VAL A 155 26.74 2.06 -13.54
N PHE A 156 27.67 1.91 -12.60
CA PHE A 156 28.97 1.28 -12.84
C PHE A 156 28.89 -0.21 -13.20
N TYR A 157 27.80 -0.87 -12.81
CA TYR A 157 27.56 -2.30 -13.04
C TYR A 157 26.64 -2.58 -14.23
N THR A 158 26.06 -1.53 -14.83
CA THR A 158 25.11 -1.69 -15.95
C THR A 158 25.84 -1.82 -17.30
N LYS A 159 25.20 -2.55 -18.23
CA LYS A 159 25.75 -2.83 -19.57
C LYS A 159 25.86 -1.58 -20.44
N ASN A 160 24.91 -0.66 -20.34
CA ASN A 160 24.89 0.59 -21.10
C ASN A 160 25.46 1.80 -20.33
N GLY A 161 25.88 1.61 -19.07
CA GLY A 161 26.37 2.68 -18.21
C GLY A 161 25.30 3.61 -17.67
N LEU A 162 23.99 3.29 -17.85
CA LEU A 162 22.86 4.08 -17.37
C LEU A 162 22.06 3.29 -16.32
N ALA A 163 21.32 4.00 -15.48
CA ALA A 163 20.36 3.40 -14.55
C ALA A 163 19.03 2.99 -15.22
N THR A 164 18.92 3.13 -16.53
CA THR A 164 17.80 2.71 -17.37
C THR A 164 18.25 1.73 -18.42
N ASN A 165 17.30 1.00 -19.00
CA ASN A 165 17.59 0.03 -20.06
C ASN A 165 17.52 0.64 -21.47
N THR A 166 17.63 1.95 -21.59
CA THR A 166 17.54 2.70 -22.86
C THR A 166 18.43 2.08 -23.95
N GLY A 167 17.84 1.87 -25.12
CA GLY A 167 18.52 1.30 -26.30
C GLY A 167 18.79 -0.22 -26.22
N ARG A 168 18.23 -0.93 -25.25
CA ARG A 168 18.42 -2.38 -25.04
C ARG A 168 17.10 -3.15 -25.14
N GLY A 169 17.19 -4.45 -25.32
CA GLY A 169 16.04 -5.37 -25.31
C GLY A 169 15.60 -5.75 -23.89
N GLY A 170 14.68 -6.72 -23.80
CA GLY A 170 14.03 -7.15 -22.56
C GLY A 170 14.89 -7.99 -21.59
N THR A 171 16.22 -7.85 -21.59
CA THR A 171 17.12 -8.54 -20.67
C THR A 171 17.77 -7.57 -19.68
N ILE A 172 18.17 -8.10 -18.54
CA ILE A 172 18.72 -7.29 -17.45
C ILE A 172 19.89 -6.40 -17.90
N ASN A 173 19.86 -5.15 -17.45
CA ASN A 173 20.94 -4.18 -17.69
C ASN A 173 22.09 -4.33 -16.70
N LEU A 174 22.41 -5.53 -16.30
CA LEU A 174 23.51 -5.86 -15.38
C LEU A 174 24.61 -6.64 -16.13
N LYS A 175 25.87 -6.19 -16.03
CA LYS A 175 27.02 -6.90 -16.61
C LYS A 175 27.11 -8.32 -16.05
N ASP A 176 27.54 -9.26 -16.87
CA ASP A 176 27.52 -10.69 -16.53
C ASP A 176 28.45 -11.05 -15.35
N ASP A 177 29.52 -10.27 -15.15
CA ASP A 177 30.44 -10.37 -14.01
C ASP A 177 30.02 -9.56 -12.77
N CYS A 178 28.88 -8.84 -12.82
CA CYS A 178 28.46 -7.92 -11.78
C CYS A 178 27.34 -8.42 -10.89
N TYR A 179 26.77 -9.62 -11.09
CA TYR A 179 25.71 -10.15 -10.24
C TYR A 179 26.11 -10.23 -8.75
N GLY A 180 27.28 -10.80 -8.47
CA GLY A 180 27.80 -10.85 -7.10
C GLY A 180 28.18 -9.46 -6.54
N LYS A 181 28.64 -8.53 -7.41
CA LYS A 181 28.92 -7.14 -7.04
C LYS A 181 27.63 -6.40 -6.66
N PHE A 182 26.52 -6.64 -7.38
CA PHE A 182 25.23 -6.05 -7.08
C PHE A 182 24.68 -6.57 -5.74
N GLY A 183 24.73 -7.88 -5.50
CA GLY A 183 24.37 -8.44 -4.19
C GLY A 183 25.22 -7.84 -3.05
N LYS A 184 26.54 -7.68 -3.26
CA LYS A 184 27.43 -7.02 -2.29
C LYS A 184 27.03 -5.57 -2.06
N PHE A 185 26.72 -4.80 -3.13
CA PHE A 185 26.27 -3.42 -3.03
C PHE A 185 25.02 -3.31 -2.14
N ILE A 186 24.00 -4.13 -2.39
CA ILE A 186 22.79 -4.16 -1.58
C ILE A 186 23.14 -4.42 -0.11
N ALA A 187 23.81 -5.52 0.18
CA ALA A 187 24.12 -5.89 1.56
C ALA A 187 24.99 -4.83 2.27
N THR A 188 25.95 -4.21 1.58
CA THR A 188 26.79 -3.15 2.14
C THR A 188 25.97 -1.89 2.42
N SER A 189 25.04 -1.53 1.52
CA SER A 189 24.19 -0.35 1.69
C SER A 189 23.24 -0.52 2.87
N LEU A 190 22.58 -1.67 2.99
CA LEU A 190 21.68 -1.95 4.13
C LEU A 190 22.44 -1.91 5.45
N LYS A 191 23.61 -2.56 5.52
CA LYS A 191 24.47 -2.55 6.70
C LYS A 191 24.97 -1.14 7.04
N GLY A 192 25.39 -0.37 6.05
CA GLY A 192 25.84 1.01 6.26
C GLY A 192 24.74 1.92 6.79
N ILE A 193 23.51 1.81 6.28
CA ILE A 193 22.37 2.56 6.83
C ILE A 193 22.07 2.11 8.27
N GLU A 194 22.18 0.83 8.59
CA GLU A 194 22.01 0.34 9.96
C GLU A 194 23.09 0.92 10.89
N GLU A 195 24.36 0.94 10.45
CA GLU A 195 25.49 1.47 11.22
C GLU A 195 25.43 2.99 11.41
N HIS A 196 25.01 3.75 10.39
CA HIS A 196 24.99 5.23 10.42
C HIS A 196 23.69 5.84 10.93
N ASP A 197 22.55 5.19 10.69
CA ASP A 197 21.22 5.72 11.00
C ASP A 197 20.46 4.87 12.03
N GLY A 198 20.98 3.69 12.38
CA GLY A 198 20.34 2.75 13.29
C GLY A 198 19.06 2.13 12.70
N ILE A 199 18.90 2.10 11.39
CA ILE A 199 17.72 1.55 10.70
C ILE A 199 18.04 0.16 10.19
N HIS A 200 17.37 -0.85 10.73
CA HIS A 200 17.40 -2.21 10.22
C HIS A 200 16.34 -2.39 9.14
N PHE A 201 16.73 -2.90 7.97
CA PHE A 201 15.79 -3.27 6.92
C PHE A 201 15.33 -4.72 7.12
N ASN A 202 14.03 -4.89 7.32
CA ASN A 202 13.42 -6.21 7.42
C ASN A 202 13.42 -6.91 6.06
N TYR A 203 13.23 -6.13 4.98
CA TYR A 203 13.04 -6.66 3.64
C TYR A 203 13.87 -5.92 2.60
N ILE A 204 14.20 -6.64 1.52
CA ILE A 204 14.82 -6.10 0.30
C ILE A 204 14.12 -6.67 -0.94
N SER A 205 13.68 -5.79 -1.83
CA SER A 205 13.28 -6.12 -3.19
C SER A 205 14.41 -5.77 -4.15
N PRO A 206 15.09 -6.74 -4.73
CA PRO A 206 16.34 -6.48 -5.48
C PRO A 206 16.11 -5.88 -6.86
N ILE A 207 14.95 -6.07 -7.47
CA ILE A 207 14.57 -5.48 -8.77
C ILE A 207 13.07 -5.19 -8.74
N ASN A 208 12.72 -3.92 -8.97
CA ASN A 208 11.34 -3.46 -9.12
C ASN A 208 10.89 -3.65 -10.57
N GLU A 209 9.69 -4.19 -10.78
CA GLU A 209 9.04 -4.38 -12.09
C GLU A 209 9.95 -5.02 -13.16
N PRO A 210 10.51 -6.22 -12.91
CA PRO A 210 11.40 -6.88 -13.86
C PRO A 210 10.70 -7.28 -15.18
N ASP A 211 9.37 -7.34 -15.19
CA ASP A 211 8.52 -7.60 -16.35
C ASP A 211 8.46 -6.40 -17.32
N GLY A 212 8.71 -5.16 -16.86
CA GLY A 212 8.85 -3.98 -17.70
C GLY A 212 10.11 -4.03 -18.60
N HIS A 213 10.08 -3.37 -19.77
CA HIS A 213 11.26 -3.33 -20.66
C HIS A 213 12.26 -2.22 -20.28
N TRP A 214 11.80 -1.13 -19.71
CA TRP A 214 12.60 0.01 -19.26
C TRP A 214 13.56 0.60 -20.32
N ASN A 215 13.23 0.44 -21.60
CA ASN A 215 14.11 0.72 -22.73
C ASN A 215 13.72 1.92 -23.60
N TRP A 216 12.76 2.73 -23.15
CA TRP A 216 12.31 3.91 -23.90
C TRP A 216 13.33 5.06 -23.84
N THR A 217 13.28 5.93 -24.85
CA THR A 217 14.03 7.19 -24.88
C THR A 217 13.35 8.21 -23.97
N GLY A 218 14.15 9.00 -23.23
CA GLY A 218 13.63 9.96 -22.25
C GLY A 218 12.90 9.27 -21.08
N PRO A 219 13.55 8.36 -20.40
CA PRO A 219 12.97 7.64 -19.28
C PRO A 219 12.62 8.58 -18.12
N LYS A 220 11.55 8.25 -17.40
CA LYS A 220 11.08 9.06 -16.27
C LYS A 220 11.68 8.66 -14.94
N GLN A 221 12.38 7.52 -14.88
CA GLN A 221 12.94 6.95 -13.66
C GLN A 221 14.00 5.90 -13.98
N GLU A 222 14.76 5.49 -12.97
CA GLU A 222 15.61 4.29 -13.03
C GLU A 222 14.75 3.05 -13.25
N GLY A 223 15.31 2.02 -13.92
CA GLY A 223 14.61 0.76 -14.14
C GLY A 223 15.42 -0.23 -14.96
N THR A 224 15.26 -1.51 -14.68
CA THR A 224 15.86 -2.61 -15.44
C THR A 224 14.89 -3.77 -15.58
N PRO A 225 14.73 -4.34 -16.80
CA PRO A 225 14.04 -5.61 -16.95
C PRO A 225 14.86 -6.74 -16.37
N ALA A 226 14.22 -7.88 -16.16
CA ALA A 226 14.92 -9.15 -15.96
C ALA A 226 14.02 -10.30 -16.41
N THR A 227 14.59 -11.26 -17.13
CA THR A 227 13.93 -12.56 -17.31
C THR A 227 13.86 -13.26 -15.95
N ASN A 228 12.92 -14.20 -15.77
CA ASN A 228 12.81 -14.99 -14.54
C ASN A 228 14.13 -15.67 -14.15
N ARG A 229 14.92 -16.08 -15.15
CA ARG A 229 16.24 -16.69 -14.94
C ARG A 229 17.26 -15.68 -14.41
N GLU A 230 17.30 -14.48 -14.98
CA GLU A 230 18.18 -13.40 -14.55
C GLU A 230 17.79 -12.91 -13.15
N PHE A 231 16.49 -12.74 -12.90
CA PHE A 231 15.97 -12.38 -11.58
C PHE A 231 16.37 -13.42 -10.53
N ALA A 232 16.17 -14.70 -10.82
CA ALA A 232 16.53 -15.79 -9.91
C ALA A 232 18.05 -15.80 -9.60
N LYS A 233 18.90 -15.45 -10.59
CA LYS A 233 20.35 -15.31 -10.37
C LYS A 233 20.66 -14.13 -9.43
N VAL A 234 19.99 -12.96 -9.63
CA VAL A 234 20.15 -11.81 -8.73
C VAL A 234 19.71 -12.17 -7.31
N ALA A 235 18.52 -12.74 -7.12
CA ALA A 235 18.02 -13.11 -5.80
C ALA A 235 18.96 -14.08 -5.06
N LYS A 236 19.54 -15.05 -5.75
CA LYS A 236 20.52 -15.98 -5.18
C LYS A 236 21.82 -15.28 -4.76
N GLU A 237 22.33 -14.33 -5.55
CA GLU A 237 23.54 -13.57 -5.21
C GLU A 237 23.28 -12.57 -4.06
N VAL A 238 22.10 -11.95 -4.01
CA VAL A 238 21.68 -11.11 -2.87
C VAL A 238 21.62 -11.95 -1.59
N SER A 239 20.97 -13.13 -1.63
CA SER A 239 20.94 -14.06 -0.50
C SER A 239 22.34 -14.41 0.03
N LYS A 240 23.27 -14.76 -0.87
CA LYS A 240 24.67 -15.04 -0.48
C LYS A 240 25.33 -13.84 0.21
N ALA A 241 25.08 -12.62 -0.30
CA ALA A 241 25.66 -11.40 0.26
C ALA A 241 25.05 -11.06 1.64
N LEU A 242 23.75 -11.19 1.82
CA LEU A 242 23.06 -10.99 3.11
C LEU A 242 23.60 -11.95 4.17
N VAL A 243 23.65 -13.26 3.87
CA VAL A 243 24.20 -14.29 4.76
C VAL A 243 25.65 -14.01 5.12
N LYS A 244 26.50 -13.63 4.13
CA LYS A 244 27.91 -13.30 4.36
C LYS A 244 28.08 -12.10 5.29
N ASN A 245 27.20 -11.11 5.19
CA ASN A 245 27.20 -9.90 6.02
C ASN A 245 26.45 -10.06 7.35
N LYS A 246 25.88 -11.24 7.62
CA LYS A 246 25.10 -11.56 8.82
C LYS A 246 23.89 -10.64 9.00
N LEU A 247 23.27 -10.21 7.90
CA LEU A 247 22.03 -9.45 7.92
C LEU A 247 20.82 -10.40 8.01
N ASN A 248 19.84 -10.06 8.81
CA ASN A 248 18.59 -10.82 8.94
C ASN A 248 17.49 -10.33 7.97
N THR A 249 17.87 -9.49 7.01
CA THR A 249 16.97 -8.97 5.97
C THR A 249 16.46 -10.11 5.10
N GLU A 250 15.16 -10.14 4.82
CA GLU A 250 14.54 -11.13 3.96
C GLU A 250 14.27 -10.57 2.55
N ILE A 251 14.36 -11.45 1.54
CA ILE A 251 14.20 -11.07 0.13
C ILE A 251 12.73 -11.20 -0.27
N LEU A 252 12.14 -10.08 -0.66
CA LEU A 252 10.84 -9.99 -1.32
C LEU A 252 11.01 -10.17 -2.83
N ILE A 253 10.26 -11.03 -3.45
CA ILE A 253 10.14 -11.21 -4.89
C ILE A 253 8.69 -11.06 -5.32
N ASN A 254 8.34 -10.73 -6.52
CA ASN A 254 9.11 -10.26 -7.67
C ASN A 254 8.85 -8.77 -7.94
N GLU A 255 7.81 -8.20 -7.31
CA GLU A 255 7.29 -6.85 -7.54
C GLU A 255 6.97 -6.58 -9.03
N SER A 256 6.30 -7.55 -9.67
CA SER A 256 5.80 -7.40 -11.04
C SER A 256 4.90 -6.19 -11.17
N SER A 257 5.01 -5.45 -12.26
CA SER A 257 4.16 -4.28 -12.54
C SER A 257 2.66 -4.62 -12.66
N ASP A 258 2.33 -5.90 -12.87
CA ASP A 258 1.00 -6.32 -13.27
C ASP A 258 0.69 -7.74 -12.75
N TYR A 259 -0.47 -7.90 -12.16
CA TYR A 259 -0.95 -9.20 -11.65
C TYR A 259 -1.01 -10.30 -12.71
N ARG A 260 -1.17 -9.95 -13.99
CA ARG A 260 -1.19 -10.92 -15.09
C ARG A 260 0.13 -11.66 -15.26
N CYS A 261 1.26 -11.00 -14.99
CA CYS A 261 2.60 -11.61 -15.09
C CYS A 261 2.80 -12.74 -14.10
N MET A 262 2.18 -12.67 -12.92
CA MET A 262 2.26 -13.75 -11.94
C MET A 262 1.61 -15.05 -12.42
N LEU A 263 0.52 -14.96 -13.21
CA LEU A 263 -0.33 -16.07 -13.63
C LEU A 263 -0.03 -16.58 -15.05
N GLY A 264 0.45 -15.71 -15.91
CA GLY A 264 0.65 -15.97 -17.32
C GLY A 264 1.67 -15.04 -17.96
N THR A 265 1.62 -14.93 -19.28
CA THR A 265 2.44 -13.94 -20.01
C THR A 265 1.69 -12.62 -20.12
N HIS A 266 2.41 -11.54 -19.87
CA HIS A 266 1.98 -10.20 -20.23
C HIS A 266 2.84 -9.69 -21.40
N MET A 267 2.23 -9.02 -22.38
CA MET A 267 2.91 -8.56 -23.61
C MET A 267 3.65 -9.68 -24.37
N ALA A 268 3.12 -10.91 -24.33
CA ALA A 268 3.62 -12.10 -25.03
C ALA A 268 5.06 -12.54 -24.67
N ASP A 269 5.59 -12.11 -23.53
CA ASP A 269 6.91 -12.51 -23.06
C ASP A 269 6.84 -13.58 -21.96
N TRP A 270 6.98 -14.85 -22.36
CA TRP A 270 6.96 -15.98 -21.44
C TRP A 270 8.18 -16.03 -20.51
N GLN A 271 9.28 -15.36 -20.84
CA GLN A 271 10.50 -15.34 -20.03
C GLN A 271 10.37 -14.45 -18.79
N ARG A 272 9.35 -13.58 -18.75
CA ARG A 272 9.03 -12.66 -17.66
C ARG A 272 7.62 -12.84 -17.12
N GLY A 273 6.94 -13.92 -17.51
CA GLY A 273 5.63 -14.27 -17.01
C GLY A 273 5.62 -15.60 -16.24
N TYR A 274 4.44 -16.07 -15.87
CA TYR A 274 4.22 -17.31 -15.09
C TYR A 274 5.06 -17.35 -13.80
N GLU A 275 5.21 -16.23 -13.13
CA GLU A 275 6.20 -16.00 -12.08
C GLU A 275 6.00 -16.89 -10.86
N ILE A 276 4.74 -17.07 -10.41
CA ILE A 276 4.41 -18.01 -9.33
C ILE A 276 4.94 -19.42 -9.67
N ASN A 277 4.69 -19.89 -10.88
CA ASN A 277 5.18 -21.19 -11.31
C ASN A 277 6.69 -21.23 -11.47
N SER A 278 7.28 -20.19 -12.09
CA SER A 278 8.72 -20.10 -12.33
C SER A 278 9.54 -20.17 -11.05
N PHE A 279 9.13 -19.41 -10.03
CA PHE A 279 9.92 -19.28 -8.81
C PHE A 279 9.62 -20.33 -7.74
N PHE A 280 8.42 -20.92 -7.76
CA PHE A 280 7.97 -21.83 -6.69
C PHE A 280 7.67 -23.26 -7.13
N THR A 281 7.94 -23.62 -8.40
CA THR A 281 7.87 -25.02 -8.85
C THR A 281 9.26 -25.65 -8.82
N LYS A 282 9.42 -26.75 -8.06
CA LYS A 282 10.73 -27.42 -7.82
C LYS A 282 11.44 -27.88 -9.10
N ASP A 283 10.68 -28.23 -10.15
CA ASP A 283 11.23 -28.70 -11.42
C ASP A 283 11.75 -27.56 -12.32
N SER A 284 11.47 -26.32 -11.96
CA SER A 284 12.00 -25.11 -12.62
C SER A 284 13.46 -24.88 -12.22
N THR A 285 14.38 -25.76 -12.58
CA THR A 285 15.75 -25.85 -12.04
C THR A 285 16.55 -24.56 -12.10
N GLN A 286 16.33 -23.72 -13.11
CA GLN A 286 17.05 -22.45 -13.29
C GLN A 286 16.42 -21.28 -12.56
N THR A 287 15.11 -21.28 -12.41
CA THR A 287 14.33 -20.17 -11.83
C THR A 287 13.85 -20.45 -10.41
N TYR A 288 13.80 -21.71 -9.99
CA TYR A 288 13.33 -22.08 -8.65
C TYR A 288 14.10 -21.40 -7.52
N LEU A 289 13.37 -20.74 -6.63
CA LEU A 289 13.89 -19.97 -5.52
C LEU A 289 13.54 -20.53 -4.13
N GLY A 290 12.63 -21.48 -4.03
CA GLY A 290 12.10 -21.98 -2.76
C GLY A 290 13.11 -22.65 -1.79
N LYS A 291 14.40 -22.75 -2.17
CA LYS A 291 15.51 -23.17 -1.29
C LYS A 291 16.50 -22.02 -1.01
N THR A 292 16.23 -20.83 -1.52
CA THR A 292 17.10 -19.67 -1.32
C THR A 292 16.98 -19.19 0.13
N LYS A 293 18.10 -19.03 0.81
CA LYS A 293 18.10 -18.54 2.20
C LYS A 293 17.55 -17.12 2.25
N GLN A 294 16.86 -16.78 3.32
CA GLN A 294 16.26 -15.45 3.54
C GLN A 294 15.27 -15.02 2.45
N LEU A 295 14.77 -15.94 1.63
CA LEU A 295 13.66 -15.67 0.74
C LEU A 295 12.35 -15.77 1.53
N LEU A 296 11.51 -14.74 1.45
CA LEU A 296 10.15 -14.81 1.97
C LEU A 296 9.34 -15.87 1.20
N PRO A 297 8.53 -16.70 1.88
CA PRO A 297 7.64 -17.66 1.23
C PRO A 297 6.39 -16.96 0.66
N LEU A 298 6.59 -15.90 -0.11
CA LEU A 298 5.55 -15.07 -0.70
C LEU A 298 6.02 -14.45 -2.02
N ILE A 299 5.07 -13.86 -2.75
CA ILE A 299 5.32 -13.05 -3.94
C ILE A 299 4.65 -11.69 -3.80
N GLY A 300 5.36 -10.64 -4.19
CA GLY A 300 4.86 -9.27 -4.29
C GLY A 300 4.51 -8.90 -5.73
N ALA A 301 3.48 -8.09 -5.93
CA ALA A 301 3.17 -7.50 -7.23
C ALA A 301 2.35 -6.21 -7.10
N HIS A 302 2.34 -5.44 -8.18
CA HIS A 302 1.60 -4.20 -8.33
C HIS A 302 0.24 -4.46 -8.98
N SER A 303 -0.80 -3.72 -8.58
CA SER A 303 -2.17 -3.93 -9.09
C SER A 303 -2.52 -3.03 -10.27
N TYR A 304 -1.51 -2.54 -11.03
CA TYR A 304 -1.75 -1.70 -12.20
C TYR A 304 -2.55 -2.44 -13.27
N TRP A 305 -3.45 -1.71 -13.96
CA TRP A 305 -4.29 -2.19 -15.09
C TRP A 305 -5.19 -3.38 -14.79
N THR A 306 -5.38 -3.75 -13.52
CA THR A 306 -6.20 -4.89 -13.11
C THR A 306 -7.37 -4.50 -12.19
N ASN A 307 -7.73 -3.21 -12.18
CA ASN A 307 -8.73 -2.64 -11.27
C ASN A 307 -10.08 -2.36 -11.93
N THR A 308 -10.18 -2.50 -13.24
CA THR A 308 -11.41 -2.34 -14.03
C THR A 308 -11.44 -3.33 -15.20
N PRO A 309 -12.64 -3.78 -15.65
CA PRO A 309 -13.94 -3.65 -14.98
C PRO A 309 -14.01 -4.49 -13.71
N ILE A 310 -15.00 -4.24 -12.84
CA ILE A 310 -15.16 -4.91 -11.53
C ILE A 310 -15.13 -6.44 -11.59
N PRO A 311 -15.85 -7.12 -12.51
CA PRO A 311 -15.77 -8.58 -12.59
C PRO A 311 -14.37 -9.10 -12.87
N TYR A 312 -13.61 -8.42 -13.72
CA TYR A 312 -12.22 -8.77 -14.02
C TYR A 312 -11.30 -8.51 -12.81
N MET A 313 -11.48 -7.38 -12.11
CA MET A 313 -10.74 -7.08 -10.89
C MET A 313 -10.88 -8.21 -9.86
N ARG A 314 -12.10 -8.71 -9.66
CA ARG A 314 -12.41 -9.81 -8.75
C ARG A 314 -11.78 -11.12 -9.23
N GLU A 315 -12.00 -11.48 -10.49
CA GLU A 315 -11.53 -12.74 -11.09
C GLU A 315 -10.01 -12.92 -10.99
N ILE A 316 -9.23 -11.87 -11.35
CA ILE A 316 -7.77 -11.99 -11.32
C ILE A 316 -7.23 -12.18 -9.90
N ARG A 317 -7.84 -11.51 -8.90
CA ARG A 317 -7.48 -11.64 -7.49
C ARG A 317 -7.77 -13.04 -6.94
N MET A 318 -8.92 -13.61 -7.29
CA MET A 318 -9.25 -14.99 -6.94
C MET A 318 -8.26 -16.00 -7.56
N LYS A 319 -7.84 -15.78 -8.81
CA LYS A 319 -6.82 -16.61 -9.47
C LYS A 319 -5.46 -16.51 -8.77
N ILE A 320 -5.05 -15.33 -8.31
CA ILE A 320 -3.82 -15.14 -7.54
C ILE A 320 -3.91 -15.90 -6.21
N ARG A 321 -5.02 -15.73 -5.45
CA ARG A 321 -5.26 -16.45 -4.19
C ARG A 321 -5.11 -17.96 -4.39
N GLU A 322 -5.74 -18.51 -5.42
CA GLU A 322 -5.68 -19.95 -5.71
C GLU A 322 -4.27 -20.39 -6.12
N ALA A 323 -3.59 -19.66 -6.99
CA ALA A 323 -2.22 -19.98 -7.43
C ALA A 323 -1.22 -19.93 -6.26
N CYS A 324 -1.32 -18.95 -5.39
CA CYS A 324 -0.49 -18.83 -4.19
C CYS A 324 -0.78 -20.00 -3.21
N LYS A 325 -2.05 -20.33 -2.99
CA LYS A 325 -2.47 -21.47 -2.16
C LYS A 325 -1.89 -22.79 -2.68
N GLN A 326 -1.94 -23.05 -3.98
CA GLN A 326 -1.37 -24.26 -4.61
C GLN A 326 0.14 -24.37 -4.41
N LYS A 327 0.86 -23.28 -4.28
CA LYS A 327 2.31 -23.24 -4.03
C LYS A 327 2.66 -23.09 -2.55
N ASN A 328 1.66 -22.98 -1.67
CA ASN A 328 1.83 -22.70 -0.24
C ASN A 328 2.69 -21.46 0.02
N ILE A 329 2.40 -20.38 -0.71
CA ILE A 329 3.02 -19.07 -0.56
C ILE A 329 1.96 -18.02 -0.27
N LYS A 330 2.41 -16.86 0.22
CA LYS A 330 1.58 -15.69 0.51
C LYS A 330 1.65 -14.68 -0.61
N PHE A 331 0.80 -13.66 -0.54
CA PHE A 331 0.75 -12.58 -1.53
C PHE A 331 0.78 -11.21 -0.85
N TRP A 332 1.59 -10.29 -1.39
CA TRP A 332 1.61 -8.88 -1.03
C TRP A 332 1.30 -8.01 -2.24
N GLN A 333 0.34 -7.12 -2.11
CA GLN A 333 0.20 -6.00 -3.03
C GLN A 333 1.20 -4.92 -2.58
N THR A 334 2.20 -4.64 -3.40
CA THR A 334 3.37 -3.85 -3.01
C THR A 334 3.40 -2.45 -3.60
N GLU A 335 2.56 -2.17 -4.60
CA GLU A 335 2.47 -0.84 -5.20
C GLU A 335 1.18 -0.60 -6.00
N LEU A 336 0.62 0.60 -5.88
CA LEU A 336 -0.43 1.15 -6.74
C LEU A 336 -0.38 2.67 -6.72
N CYS A 337 -0.65 3.31 -7.86
CA CYS A 337 -1.13 4.68 -7.97
C CYS A 337 -2.09 4.80 -9.16
N ILE A 338 -2.69 5.97 -9.35
CA ILE A 338 -3.59 6.19 -10.47
C ILE A 338 -2.76 6.65 -11.67
N MET A 339 -2.68 5.80 -12.69
CA MET A 339 -1.98 6.06 -13.96
C MET A 339 -2.91 5.85 -15.14
N GLY A 340 -2.60 6.49 -16.26
CA GLY A 340 -3.32 6.28 -17.52
C GLY A 340 -4.76 6.76 -17.49
N ASN A 341 -5.57 6.17 -18.37
CA ASN A 341 -7.00 6.49 -18.53
C ASN A 341 -7.82 5.33 -17.98
N ASP A 342 -8.40 5.51 -16.81
CA ASP A 342 -9.39 4.61 -16.23
C ASP A 342 -10.78 5.13 -16.57
N GLU A 343 -11.70 4.26 -16.99
CA GLU A 343 -13.05 4.63 -17.41
C GLU A 343 -13.85 5.31 -16.30
N GLU A 344 -13.60 4.93 -15.03
CA GLU A 344 -14.36 5.44 -13.89
C GLU A 344 -13.76 6.74 -13.34
N ILE A 345 -12.45 6.81 -13.15
CA ILE A 345 -11.82 7.96 -12.48
C ILE A 345 -10.94 8.82 -13.36
N GLY A 346 -10.68 8.41 -14.60
CA GLY A 346 -9.80 9.09 -15.54
C GLY A 346 -8.32 8.86 -15.28
N GLY A 347 -7.47 9.76 -15.81
CA GLY A 347 -6.01 9.63 -15.71
C GLY A 347 -5.41 10.16 -14.41
N GLY A 348 -4.07 10.12 -14.35
CA GLY A 348 -3.31 10.55 -13.17
C GLY A 348 -3.34 12.06 -12.90
N THR A 349 -3.63 12.91 -13.88
CA THR A 349 -3.71 14.36 -13.73
C THR A 349 -5.13 14.88 -13.99
N PRO A 350 -5.54 16.00 -13.37
CA PRO A 350 -4.90 16.69 -12.24
C PRO A 350 -4.99 15.88 -10.92
N TYR A 351 -4.25 16.33 -9.90
CA TYR A 351 -4.38 15.77 -8.55
C TYR A 351 -5.83 15.92 -8.03
N ASP A 352 -6.34 14.89 -7.37
CA ASP A 352 -7.71 14.86 -6.87
C ASP A 352 -7.74 14.84 -5.33
N PHE A 353 -8.37 15.86 -4.74
CA PHE A 353 -8.57 15.98 -3.30
C PHE A 353 -9.92 15.42 -2.82
N SER A 354 -10.80 15.02 -3.75
CA SER A 354 -12.15 14.55 -3.44
C SER A 354 -12.19 13.09 -2.99
N MET A 355 -13.37 12.66 -2.56
CA MET A 355 -13.62 11.25 -2.27
C MET A 355 -13.66 10.36 -3.52
N LYS A 356 -13.66 10.90 -4.75
CA LYS A 356 -13.73 10.10 -5.97
C LYS A 356 -12.56 9.11 -6.06
N THR A 357 -11.32 9.62 -6.04
CA THR A 357 -10.13 8.77 -6.05
C THR A 357 -9.99 7.96 -4.75
N ALA A 358 -10.33 8.54 -3.61
CA ALA A 358 -10.26 7.89 -2.31
C ALA A 358 -11.14 6.63 -2.22
N LEU A 359 -12.40 6.71 -2.67
CA LEU A 359 -13.33 5.58 -2.70
C LEU A 359 -12.90 4.51 -3.71
N TYR A 360 -12.46 4.92 -4.91
CA TYR A 360 -11.93 3.99 -5.90
C TYR A 360 -10.79 3.17 -5.31
N VAL A 361 -9.81 3.81 -4.68
CA VAL A 361 -8.66 3.14 -4.08
C VAL A 361 -9.08 2.28 -2.88
N ALA A 362 -10.00 2.75 -2.04
CA ALA A 362 -10.54 1.95 -0.93
C ALA A 362 -11.21 0.66 -1.43
N ARG A 363 -11.93 0.72 -2.56
CA ARG A 363 -12.49 -0.47 -3.23
C ARG A 363 -11.40 -1.42 -3.71
N VAL A 364 -10.30 -0.90 -4.29
CA VAL A 364 -9.15 -1.72 -4.68
C VAL A 364 -8.51 -2.39 -3.47
N ILE A 365 -8.26 -1.64 -2.38
CA ILE A 365 -7.75 -2.19 -1.11
C ILE A 365 -8.65 -3.34 -0.63
N HIS A 366 -9.96 -3.11 -0.59
CA HIS A 366 -10.92 -4.13 -0.16
C HIS A 366 -10.81 -5.40 -1.00
N HIS A 367 -10.75 -5.26 -2.34
CA HIS A 367 -10.65 -6.42 -3.22
C HIS A 367 -9.32 -7.16 -3.10
N ASP A 368 -8.20 -6.46 -2.93
CA ASP A 368 -6.90 -7.09 -2.69
C ASP A 368 -6.88 -7.88 -1.37
N LEU A 369 -7.44 -7.31 -0.30
CA LEU A 369 -7.48 -7.98 1.00
C LEU A 369 -8.48 -9.15 1.04
N VAL A 370 -9.66 -9.01 0.41
CA VAL A 370 -10.74 -10.01 0.51
C VAL A 370 -10.61 -11.11 -0.54
N TYR A 371 -10.35 -10.76 -1.80
CA TYR A 371 -10.32 -11.73 -2.89
C TYR A 371 -8.93 -12.30 -3.18
N ALA A 372 -7.87 -11.48 -3.13
CA ALA A 372 -6.51 -11.97 -3.33
C ALA A 372 -5.88 -12.54 -2.05
N ASN A 373 -6.48 -12.33 -0.87
CA ASN A 373 -5.88 -12.63 0.43
C ASN A 373 -4.51 -11.94 0.61
N ALA A 374 -4.38 -10.71 0.12
CA ALA A 374 -3.16 -9.94 0.30
C ALA A 374 -2.87 -9.73 1.80
N GLU A 375 -1.65 -10.06 2.24
CA GLU A 375 -1.20 -9.84 3.62
C GLU A 375 -0.60 -8.44 3.83
N SER A 376 -0.27 -7.74 2.75
CA SER A 376 0.26 -6.37 2.75
C SER A 376 -0.36 -5.57 1.62
N TRP A 377 -0.51 -4.25 1.85
CA TRP A 377 -0.97 -3.32 0.82
C TRP A 377 -0.20 -2.01 0.89
N SER A 378 0.38 -1.58 -0.24
CA SER A 378 1.19 -0.37 -0.31
C SER A 378 0.79 0.53 -1.46
N TRP A 379 0.76 1.82 -1.18
CA TRP A 379 0.66 2.88 -2.18
C TRP A 379 2.04 3.19 -2.78
N TRP A 380 2.09 3.69 -4.04
CA TRP A 380 3.35 4.00 -4.69
C TRP A 380 4.12 5.12 -3.99
N ARG A 381 3.71 6.38 -4.16
CA ARG A 381 4.42 7.53 -3.61
C ARG A 381 3.73 8.10 -2.39
N SER A 382 4.47 8.31 -1.34
CA SER A 382 3.96 8.99 -0.16
C SER A 382 3.63 10.46 -0.42
N ALA A 383 4.37 11.12 -1.31
CA ALA A 383 4.14 12.52 -1.66
C ALA A 383 4.44 12.77 -3.15
N GLY A 384 3.65 13.59 -3.81
CA GLY A 384 3.75 13.85 -5.26
C GLY A 384 3.35 15.26 -5.68
N GLY A 385 3.64 15.57 -6.95
CA GLY A 385 3.25 16.80 -7.61
C GLY A 385 1.80 16.80 -8.09
N ASP A 386 1.52 17.40 -9.25
CA ASP A 386 0.17 17.43 -9.85
C ASP A 386 -0.17 16.13 -10.58
N TYR A 387 -0.07 15.01 -9.84
CA TYR A 387 -0.38 13.68 -10.31
C TYR A 387 -0.95 12.84 -9.17
N ARG A 388 -1.90 11.96 -9.45
CA ARG A 388 -2.57 11.09 -8.45
C ARG A 388 -1.69 9.90 -8.04
N ASP A 389 -0.40 10.14 -7.88
CA ASP A 389 0.57 9.15 -7.42
C ASP A 389 1.02 9.39 -5.97
N GLY A 390 0.83 10.61 -5.43
CA GLY A 390 1.14 10.97 -4.07
C GLY A 390 -0.06 10.84 -3.12
N LEU A 391 0.15 10.34 -1.91
CA LEU A 391 -0.82 10.45 -0.81
C LEU A 391 -0.94 11.92 -0.34
N ILE A 392 0.18 12.64 -0.40
CA ILE A 392 0.31 14.05 -0.03
C ILE A 392 0.63 14.85 -1.28
N ARG A 393 -0.08 15.97 -1.48
CA ARG A 393 0.18 16.91 -2.56
C ARG A 393 1.28 17.90 -2.15
N ILE A 394 2.33 18.03 -2.96
CA ILE A 394 3.45 18.94 -2.75
C ILE A 394 3.36 20.12 -3.71
N TYR A 395 3.65 21.31 -3.19
CA TYR A 395 3.81 22.55 -3.93
C TYR A 395 5.20 23.12 -3.73
N SER A 396 5.89 23.43 -4.83
CA SER A 396 7.20 24.08 -4.82
C SER A 396 7.31 25.01 -6.03
N LYS A 397 8.04 26.14 -5.88
CA LYS A 397 8.28 27.12 -6.94
C LYS A 397 9.77 27.29 -7.25
N ASP A 398 10.64 26.54 -6.59
CA ASP A 398 12.10 26.70 -6.64
C ASP A 398 12.85 25.39 -6.95
N GLY A 399 12.24 24.48 -7.69
CA GLY A 399 12.84 23.19 -8.04
C GLY A 399 12.99 22.25 -6.84
N TRP A 400 11.97 22.20 -5.99
CA TRP A 400 11.86 21.34 -4.80
C TRP A 400 12.78 21.69 -3.64
N LYS A 401 13.48 22.84 -3.67
CA LYS A 401 14.35 23.29 -2.57
C LYS A 401 13.55 23.69 -1.33
N SER A 402 12.37 24.25 -1.54
CA SER A 402 11.42 24.58 -0.49
C SER A 402 9.98 24.45 -0.98
N GLY A 403 8.99 24.52 -0.07
CA GLY A 403 7.59 24.42 -0.45
C GLY A 403 6.68 24.15 0.75
N TRP A 404 5.49 23.65 0.45
CA TRP A 404 4.53 23.18 1.44
C TRP A 404 3.80 21.95 0.93
N ALA A 405 3.24 21.20 1.86
CA ALA A 405 2.47 19.98 1.60
C ALA A 405 1.02 20.16 2.05
N VAL A 406 0.12 19.44 1.40
CA VAL A 406 -1.32 19.37 1.72
C VAL A 406 -1.74 17.91 1.74
N ASP A 407 -2.47 17.49 2.77
CA ASP A 407 -3.05 16.16 2.89
C ASP A 407 -4.21 15.94 1.89
N SER A 408 -4.65 14.72 1.72
CA SER A 408 -5.72 14.39 0.78
C SER A 408 -6.71 13.37 1.36
N LYS A 409 -7.91 13.33 0.79
CA LYS A 409 -8.89 12.28 1.13
C LYS A 409 -8.36 10.88 0.83
N LEU A 410 -7.53 10.72 -0.22
CA LEU A 410 -6.86 9.46 -0.53
C LEU A 410 -5.94 9.00 0.62
N MET A 411 -5.12 9.89 1.16
CA MET A 411 -4.26 9.58 2.31
C MET A 411 -5.09 9.11 3.51
N TRP A 412 -6.15 9.84 3.84
CA TRP A 412 -7.01 9.49 4.97
C TRP A 412 -7.86 8.24 4.74
N ALA A 413 -8.23 7.94 3.48
CA ALA A 413 -8.87 6.68 3.10
C ALA A 413 -7.96 5.47 3.37
N LEU A 414 -6.67 5.56 3.01
CA LEU A 414 -5.69 4.55 3.40
C LEU A 414 -5.57 4.47 4.94
N GLY A 415 -5.65 5.60 5.63
CA GLY A 415 -5.66 5.69 7.09
C GLY A 415 -6.81 4.95 7.76
N ASN A 416 -7.97 4.83 7.10
CA ASN A 416 -9.08 4.01 7.59
C ASN A 416 -8.72 2.52 7.75
N TYR A 417 -7.70 2.06 7.04
CA TYR A 417 -7.10 0.74 7.18
C TYR A 417 -5.85 0.77 8.06
N SER A 418 -4.81 1.47 7.62
CA SER A 418 -3.44 1.35 8.12
C SER A 418 -3.28 1.73 9.59
N ARG A 419 -4.05 2.72 10.07
CA ARG A 419 -3.98 3.19 11.44
C ARG A 419 -4.54 2.18 12.43
N PHE A 420 -5.59 1.48 12.06
CA PHE A 420 -6.38 0.65 12.97
C PHE A 420 -6.07 -0.84 12.84
N ILE A 421 -5.76 -1.32 11.64
CA ILE A 421 -5.37 -2.70 11.38
C ILE A 421 -3.85 -2.78 11.50
N ARG A 422 -3.38 -3.37 12.60
CA ARG A 422 -1.95 -3.37 12.91
C ARG A 422 -1.28 -4.70 12.49
N PRO A 423 0.06 -4.72 12.31
CA PRO A 423 0.78 -5.94 11.96
C PRO A 423 0.42 -7.14 12.84
N GLY A 424 0.10 -8.25 12.21
CA GLY A 424 -0.39 -9.46 12.87
C GLY A 424 -1.91 -9.55 13.05
N ALA A 425 -2.67 -8.52 12.63
CA ALA A 425 -4.12 -8.58 12.67
C ALA A 425 -4.66 -9.73 11.81
N GLN A 426 -5.57 -10.52 12.35
CA GLN A 426 -6.26 -11.60 11.66
C GLN A 426 -7.51 -11.09 10.97
N ARG A 427 -7.66 -11.29 9.65
CA ARG A 427 -8.94 -11.06 8.96
C ARG A 427 -9.91 -12.22 9.20
N TYR A 428 -11.19 -11.88 9.29
CA TYR A 428 -12.27 -12.86 9.42
C TYR A 428 -13.31 -12.66 8.33
N ASP A 429 -14.00 -13.75 7.98
CA ASP A 429 -15.08 -13.71 7.02
C ASP A 429 -16.37 -13.11 7.61
N ILE A 430 -17.28 -12.68 6.74
CA ILE A 430 -18.52 -12.00 7.12
C ILE A 430 -19.70 -12.67 6.41
N ALA A 431 -20.76 -12.99 7.17
CA ALA A 431 -22.06 -13.33 6.61
C ALA A 431 -22.96 -12.10 6.59
N THR A 432 -23.76 -11.95 5.53
CA THR A 432 -24.68 -10.80 5.38
C THR A 432 -26.12 -11.27 5.30
N THR A 433 -26.99 -10.60 6.06
CA THR A 433 -28.44 -10.82 5.99
C THR A 433 -29.18 -9.50 5.81
N SER A 434 -30.22 -9.53 4.98
CA SER A 434 -31.13 -8.42 4.80
C SER A 434 -32.02 -8.19 6.05
N ALA A 435 -32.72 -7.08 6.06
CA ALA A 435 -33.62 -6.72 7.16
C ALA A 435 -34.72 -7.77 7.40
N ASP A 436 -35.20 -8.45 6.37
CA ASP A 436 -36.18 -9.54 6.45
C ASP A 436 -35.55 -10.90 6.82
N GLY A 437 -34.25 -10.93 7.16
CA GLY A 437 -33.53 -12.11 7.64
C GLY A 437 -33.03 -13.05 6.54
N LYS A 438 -33.17 -12.69 5.26
CA LYS A 438 -32.63 -13.50 4.17
C LYS A 438 -31.12 -13.31 4.03
N GLN A 439 -30.42 -14.39 3.82
CA GLN A 439 -28.98 -14.35 3.53
C GLN A 439 -28.75 -13.67 2.17
N ILE A 440 -27.76 -12.77 2.12
CA ILE A 440 -27.28 -12.12 0.91
C ILE A 440 -25.88 -12.68 0.63
N GLU A 441 -25.74 -13.44 -0.46
CA GLU A 441 -24.47 -13.98 -0.89
C GLU A 441 -23.51 -12.83 -1.22
N GLU A 442 -22.30 -12.84 -0.64
CA GLU A 442 -21.30 -11.76 -0.75
C GLU A 442 -21.82 -10.35 -0.51
N GLY A 443 -22.91 -10.18 0.28
CA GLY A 443 -23.51 -8.87 0.52
C GLY A 443 -22.60 -7.86 1.21
N TYR A 444 -21.45 -8.31 1.74
CA TYR A 444 -20.38 -7.46 2.26
C TYR A 444 -19.40 -6.98 1.18
N ASN A 445 -19.65 -7.27 -0.09
CA ASN A 445 -18.77 -6.99 -1.23
C ASN A 445 -19.49 -6.29 -2.40
N ASP A 446 -20.53 -5.49 -2.13
CA ASP A 446 -21.19 -4.70 -3.19
C ASP A 446 -20.28 -3.53 -3.63
N PRO A 447 -19.65 -3.58 -4.82
CA PRO A 447 -18.65 -2.60 -5.25
C PRO A 447 -19.22 -1.21 -5.53
N TYR A 448 -20.53 -1.08 -5.64
CA TYR A 448 -21.26 0.18 -5.84
C TYR A 448 -22.13 0.56 -4.64
N GLY A 449 -22.22 -0.31 -3.65
CA GLY A 449 -22.96 -0.14 -2.40
C GLY A 449 -22.07 -0.20 -1.19
N VAL A 450 -22.28 -1.20 -0.33
CA VAL A 450 -21.48 -1.37 0.89
C VAL A 450 -20.48 -2.50 0.73
N MET A 451 -19.21 -2.18 0.98
CA MET A 451 -18.16 -3.18 1.16
C MET A 451 -17.66 -3.11 2.60
N CYS A 452 -17.51 -4.24 3.27
CA CYS A 452 -16.93 -4.26 4.61
C CYS A 452 -16.02 -5.46 4.83
N SER A 453 -15.03 -5.29 5.72
CA SER A 453 -14.07 -6.30 6.12
C SER A 453 -13.78 -6.19 7.61
N ALA A 454 -13.55 -7.33 8.27
CA ALA A 454 -13.39 -7.41 9.71
C ALA A 454 -12.05 -8.03 10.10
N TYR A 455 -11.43 -7.48 11.14
CA TYR A 455 -10.11 -7.85 11.60
C TYR A 455 -10.09 -7.92 13.12
N GLN A 456 -9.22 -8.77 13.67
CA GLN A 456 -8.89 -8.77 15.09
C GLN A 456 -7.39 -8.53 15.23
N ASN A 457 -7.02 -7.44 15.89
CA ASN A 457 -5.62 -7.13 16.19
C ASN A 457 -5.02 -8.11 17.20
N ALA A 458 -3.70 -8.14 17.30
CA ALA A 458 -2.98 -9.02 18.25
C ALA A 458 -3.33 -8.76 19.73
N ASP A 459 -3.83 -7.57 20.06
CA ASP A 459 -4.35 -7.21 21.39
C ASP A 459 -5.78 -7.72 21.64
N GLY A 460 -6.37 -8.45 20.69
CA GLY A 460 -7.72 -9.00 20.75
C GLY A 460 -8.83 -8.01 20.36
N LYS A 461 -8.52 -6.74 20.09
CA LYS A 461 -9.52 -5.75 19.68
C LYS A 461 -9.95 -5.92 18.23
N TRP A 462 -11.25 -5.83 18.01
CA TRP A 462 -11.84 -5.90 16.69
C TRP A 462 -11.80 -4.56 15.97
N VAL A 463 -11.63 -4.62 14.65
CA VAL A 463 -11.68 -3.51 13.72
C VAL A 463 -12.57 -3.90 12.54
N ILE A 464 -13.50 -3.02 12.16
CA ILE A 464 -14.29 -3.18 10.93
C ILE A 464 -14.04 -1.96 10.07
N VAL A 465 -13.77 -2.16 8.79
CA VAL A 465 -13.74 -1.09 7.80
C VAL A 465 -14.92 -1.27 6.87
N ALA A 466 -15.79 -0.26 6.82
CA ALA A 466 -16.97 -0.22 5.96
C ALA A 466 -16.87 0.94 4.97
N ILE A 467 -17.01 0.64 3.69
CA ILE A 467 -17.06 1.59 2.59
C ILE A 467 -18.51 1.69 2.14
N ASN A 468 -19.09 2.87 2.17
CA ASN A 468 -20.32 3.16 1.45
C ASN A 468 -19.99 3.91 0.16
N TYR A 469 -19.98 3.17 -0.95
CA TYR A 469 -19.64 3.71 -2.28
C TYR A 469 -20.81 4.47 -2.91
N SER A 470 -22.05 4.24 -2.41
CA SER A 470 -23.27 4.82 -2.97
C SER A 470 -23.53 6.26 -2.51
N GLU A 471 -24.46 6.90 -3.19
CA GLU A 471 -24.97 8.24 -2.84
C GLU A 471 -26.04 8.21 -1.74
N ASP A 472 -26.43 7.03 -1.26
CA ASP A 472 -27.47 6.85 -0.25
C ASP A 472 -26.88 6.59 1.14
N VAL A 473 -27.61 6.97 2.17
CA VAL A 473 -27.38 6.51 3.54
C VAL A 473 -27.71 5.03 3.64
N LYS A 474 -26.81 4.22 4.23
CA LYS A 474 -27.02 2.78 4.40
C LYS A 474 -27.15 2.43 5.90
N PRO A 475 -28.33 2.01 6.36
CA PRO A 475 -28.50 1.47 7.71
C PRO A 475 -27.81 0.10 7.82
N VAL A 476 -26.94 -0.06 8.81
CA VAL A 476 -26.15 -1.28 9.02
C VAL A 476 -26.15 -1.71 10.49
N ASN A 477 -25.99 -3.01 10.70
CA ASN A 477 -25.73 -3.58 12.02
C ASN A 477 -24.54 -4.53 11.91
N PHE A 478 -23.49 -4.30 12.73
CA PHE A 478 -22.33 -5.17 12.87
C PHE A 478 -22.41 -5.94 14.17
N GLN A 479 -22.26 -7.26 14.09
CA GLN A 479 -22.26 -8.15 15.25
C GLN A 479 -21.26 -9.29 15.07
N LEU A 480 -20.86 -9.92 16.17
CA LEU A 480 -20.14 -11.19 16.16
C LEU A 480 -21.14 -12.36 16.15
N ASP A 481 -20.75 -13.50 15.55
CA ASP A 481 -21.59 -14.71 15.49
C ASP A 481 -21.80 -15.37 16.87
N ASN A 482 -20.92 -15.11 17.84
CA ASN A 482 -21.06 -15.52 19.23
C ASN A 482 -22.01 -14.63 20.06
N HIS A 483 -22.70 -13.66 19.41
CA HIS A 483 -23.63 -12.70 20.02
C HIS A 483 -23.02 -11.81 21.12
N GLU A 484 -21.70 -11.71 21.19
CA GLU A 484 -21.04 -10.82 22.14
C GLU A 484 -21.27 -9.35 21.71
N GLN A 485 -21.85 -8.56 22.61
CA GLN A 485 -22.09 -7.13 22.36
C GLN A 485 -20.75 -6.37 22.41
N LYS A 486 -20.48 -5.56 21.39
CA LYS A 486 -19.28 -4.72 21.31
C LYS A 486 -19.68 -3.24 21.23
N SER A 487 -18.92 -2.40 21.89
CA SER A 487 -18.99 -0.95 21.72
C SER A 487 -17.90 -0.49 20.78
N TRP A 488 -18.25 0.32 19.79
CA TRP A 488 -17.38 0.75 18.71
C TRP A 488 -17.16 2.25 18.76
N GLN A 489 -15.92 2.69 18.71
CA GLN A 489 -15.54 4.06 18.36
C GLN A 489 -15.46 4.15 16.82
N MET A 490 -16.12 5.14 16.24
CA MET A 490 -16.17 5.32 14.79
C MET A 490 -15.26 6.46 14.32
N TYR A 491 -14.56 6.21 13.21
CA TYR A 491 -13.72 7.20 12.51
C TYR A 491 -14.12 7.25 11.05
N ARG A 492 -14.36 8.44 10.50
CA ARG A 492 -14.88 8.58 9.13
C ARG A 492 -14.04 9.50 8.25
N THR A 493 -13.91 9.08 6.98
CA THR A 493 -13.44 9.91 5.87
C THR A 493 -14.59 10.04 4.87
N SER A 494 -14.96 11.29 4.52
CA SER A 494 -16.07 11.57 3.59
C SER A 494 -15.83 12.87 2.80
N ASP A 495 -16.76 13.28 1.95
CA ASP A 495 -16.69 14.55 1.22
C ASP A 495 -16.80 15.78 2.15
N ILE A 496 -17.23 15.62 3.40
CA ILE A 496 -17.23 16.69 4.39
C ILE A 496 -15.77 17.05 4.73
N SER A 497 -15.42 18.34 4.63
CA SER A 497 -14.04 18.81 4.78
C SER A 497 -13.42 18.47 6.14
N SER A 498 -14.20 18.51 7.22
CA SER A 498 -13.75 18.14 8.57
C SER A 498 -13.61 16.64 8.80
N GLU A 499 -14.19 15.81 7.93
CA GLU A 499 -14.18 14.35 8.04
C GLU A 499 -13.02 13.74 7.23
N SER A 500 -11.84 13.85 7.78
CA SER A 500 -10.60 13.21 7.33
C SER A 500 -10.13 12.33 8.49
N LEU A 501 -10.56 11.07 8.50
CA LEU A 501 -10.38 10.11 9.61
C LEU A 501 -10.88 10.69 10.95
N ALA A 502 -11.98 11.46 10.90
CA ALA A 502 -12.50 12.17 12.05
C ALA A 502 -13.24 11.22 13.01
N PRO A 503 -13.06 11.37 14.34
CA PRO A 503 -13.90 10.66 15.30
C PRO A 503 -15.34 11.20 15.23
N ILE A 504 -16.30 10.32 14.95
CA ILE A 504 -17.72 10.69 14.75
C ILE A 504 -18.64 10.12 15.82
N GLY A 505 -18.09 9.71 16.96
CA GLY A 505 -18.85 9.14 18.06
C GLY A 505 -18.73 7.62 18.16
N SER A 506 -19.67 7.02 18.86
CA SER A 506 -19.68 5.59 19.17
C SER A 506 -21.02 4.97 18.89
N CYS A 507 -21.04 3.66 18.65
CA CYS A 507 -22.26 2.86 18.54
C CYS A 507 -22.08 1.48 19.18
N ASP A 508 -23.17 0.74 19.33
CA ASP A 508 -23.23 -0.66 19.81
C ASP A 508 -23.36 -1.67 18.65
N GLY A 509 -22.98 -1.26 17.44
CA GLY A 509 -23.06 -2.06 16.22
C GLY A 509 -24.12 -1.57 15.24
N THR A 510 -25.20 -0.94 15.69
CA THR A 510 -26.23 -0.36 14.80
C THR A 510 -25.92 1.10 14.51
N THR A 511 -25.86 1.45 13.24
CA THR A 511 -25.57 2.82 12.79
C THR A 511 -25.99 3.06 11.33
N GLN A 512 -25.76 4.27 10.84
CA GLN A 512 -25.95 4.65 9.44
C GLN A 512 -24.59 5.02 8.82
N LEU A 513 -24.24 4.37 7.72
CA LEU A 513 -23.11 4.77 6.90
C LEU A 513 -23.51 5.96 6.03
N ALA A 514 -22.78 7.06 6.16
CA ALA A 514 -22.99 8.23 5.32
C ALA A 514 -22.72 7.89 3.83
N PRO A 515 -23.36 8.59 2.88
CA PRO A 515 -23.05 8.44 1.47
C PRO A 515 -21.56 8.70 1.19
N ARG A 516 -20.99 8.02 0.21
CA ARG A 516 -19.62 8.26 -0.29
C ARG A 516 -18.62 8.42 0.84
N SER A 517 -18.57 7.42 1.74
CA SER A 517 -17.71 7.48 2.94
C SER A 517 -17.02 6.17 3.24
N ILE A 518 -15.95 6.27 4.01
CA ILE A 518 -15.25 5.13 4.60
C ILE A 518 -15.33 5.32 6.12
N THR A 519 -15.88 4.35 6.82
CA THR A 519 -16.01 4.37 8.28
C THR A 519 -15.27 3.18 8.88
N THR A 520 -14.36 3.46 9.80
CA THR A 520 -13.66 2.44 10.60
C THR A 520 -14.30 2.38 11.98
N PHE A 521 -14.66 1.17 12.39
CA PHE A 521 -15.16 0.85 13.72
C PHE A 521 -14.03 0.17 14.49
N MET A 522 -13.60 0.80 15.56
CA MET A 522 -12.58 0.27 16.49
C MET A 522 -13.26 -0.12 17.79
N GLN A 523 -13.10 -1.35 18.20
CA GLN A 523 -13.62 -1.80 19.51
C GLN A 523 -12.98 -0.97 20.64
N LYS A 524 -13.81 -0.47 21.56
CA LYS A 524 -13.37 0.30 22.73
C LYS A 524 -12.61 -0.53 23.76
#